data_819d632b952e201d902162c5b0d316fb
#
_entry.id   819d632b952e201d902162c5b0d316fb
#
_cell.length_a   1.000
_cell.length_b   1.000
_cell.length_c   1.000
_cell.angle_alpha   90.00
_cell.angle_beta   90.00
_cell.angle_gamma   90.00
#
_symmetry.space_group_name_H-M   'P 1'
#
loop_
_entity.id
_entity.type
_entity.pdbx_description
1 polymer ?
#
loop_
_entity_poly.entity_id
_entity_poly.type
_entity_poly.pdbx_seq_one_letter_code
_entity_poly.pdbx_strand_id
1 'polypeptide(L)'
;MTDERDIVNRREDFKRFIVFCLASLVVIAQTAVFAYIWYDYYRGLIFEPFWRKGNWVLIAIYGLINVLFSRLYGGLKVGYLKRIDVFYSLTLATICTNIVTYFQITLINRWFLRPWPMIEMTLIQFVIILVWIWGSRYIYSKLYQARKLLVIYGDRDPGDLISKMNSRRDKYDISGKVHISVGEKEIYRMMKEYDGVIIWDLPANIRNRYLKHCFAHSIRCYLSPKISDVILMGSERIHLFDTPLLVAKNMGLSIEQRAAKRLLDIIVSGIGIIVASPLMLIIALCVKFYDRGPVIYRQERLTEGGRPFKICKFRSMCVDSEKNGARLASKHDSRITPVGRVLRNLHLDELPQLFNVFMGDMSLVGPRPERQTLVREYCKEIPEFYYRLKVKAGLTGYAQVYGKYNTTPYDKLKLDLFYIENYSFVLDLKLLMMTVKIFFQKEVSEGVNDNQTNALKDSVDPVKELSEKEPVDPEEKE
;
A
#
# COMPACT_ATOMS: atom_id res chain seq x y z
N MET A 1 13.37 -35.71 16.62
CA MET A 1 12.46 -34.68 16.08
C MET A 1 12.77 -33.24 16.54
N THR A 2 13.39 -33.01 17.68
CA THR A 2 13.82 -31.66 18.16
C THR A 2 15.05 -31.17 17.41
N ASP A 3 16.00 -32.02 17.07
CA ASP A 3 17.31 -31.65 16.50
C ASP A 3 17.22 -31.12 15.04
N GLU A 4 16.41 -31.71 14.19
CA GLU A 4 16.22 -31.22 12.80
C GLU A 4 15.51 -29.87 12.74
N ARG A 5 14.57 -29.58 13.66
CA ARG A 5 13.85 -28.32 13.74
C ARG A 5 14.73 -27.19 14.22
N ASP A 6 15.62 -27.46 15.16
CA ASP A 6 16.60 -26.48 15.66
C ASP A 6 17.61 -26.10 14.56
N ILE A 7 18.00 -27.07 13.72
CA ILE A 7 18.85 -26.80 12.55
C ILE A 7 18.13 -25.92 11.52
N VAL A 8 16.85 -26.19 11.24
CA VAL A 8 16.04 -25.39 10.31
C VAL A 8 15.84 -23.95 10.84
N ASN A 9 15.57 -23.78 12.13
CA ASN A 9 15.42 -22.47 12.76
C ASN A 9 16.72 -21.68 12.73
N ARG A 10 17.85 -22.28 13.07
CA ARG A 10 19.19 -21.65 12.98
C ARG A 10 19.51 -21.21 11.55
N ARG A 11 19.17 -22.02 10.55
CA ARG A 11 19.33 -21.64 9.12
C ARG A 11 18.45 -20.47 8.74
N GLU A 12 17.21 -20.37 9.23
CA GLU A 12 16.34 -19.23 8.97
C GLU A 12 16.85 -17.95 9.62
N ASP A 13 17.35 -18.00 10.84
CA ASP A 13 17.93 -16.85 11.54
C ASP A 13 19.20 -16.35 10.87
N PHE A 14 20.08 -17.25 10.42
CA PHE A 14 21.26 -16.90 9.64
C PHE A 14 20.90 -16.20 8.31
N LYS A 15 19.85 -16.68 7.62
CA LYS A 15 19.34 -16.03 6.41
C LYS A 15 18.79 -14.62 6.69
N ARG A 16 18.10 -14.43 7.81
CA ARG A 16 17.62 -13.10 8.23
C ARG A 16 18.76 -12.14 8.51
N PHE A 17 19.82 -12.64 9.17
CA PHE A 17 21.03 -11.86 9.43
C PHE A 17 21.71 -11.42 8.12
N ILE A 18 21.86 -12.30 7.13
CA ILE A 18 22.41 -11.93 5.81
C ILE A 18 21.54 -10.84 5.13
N VAL A 19 20.21 -10.97 5.18
CA VAL A 19 19.32 -9.95 4.61
C VAL A 19 19.48 -8.60 5.32
N PHE A 20 19.67 -8.62 6.64
CA PHE A 20 19.97 -7.43 7.42
C PHE A 20 21.32 -6.80 7.02
N CYS A 21 22.38 -7.60 6.87
CA CYS A 21 23.69 -7.14 6.41
C CYS A 21 23.60 -6.53 5.00
N LEU A 22 22.86 -7.17 4.08
CA LEU A 22 22.64 -6.64 2.73
C LEU A 22 21.90 -5.28 2.76
N ALA A 23 20.88 -5.16 3.60
CA ALA A 23 20.14 -3.91 3.77
C ALA A 23 21.02 -2.80 4.39
N SER A 24 21.90 -3.16 5.33
CA SER A 24 22.85 -2.22 5.95
C SER A 24 23.92 -1.76 4.96
N LEU A 25 24.37 -2.64 4.08
CA LEU A 25 25.43 -2.36 3.11
C LEU A 25 25.07 -1.19 2.18
N VAL A 26 23.84 -1.12 1.65
CA VAL A 26 23.42 -0.02 0.77
C VAL A 26 23.38 1.31 1.51
N VAL A 27 22.93 1.32 2.76
CA VAL A 27 22.91 2.54 3.59
C VAL A 27 24.32 3.01 3.89
N ILE A 28 25.21 2.10 4.27
CA ILE A 28 26.63 2.40 4.53
C ILE A 28 27.30 2.95 3.27
N ALA A 29 27.10 2.31 2.11
CA ALA A 29 27.67 2.77 0.85
C ALA A 29 27.20 4.17 0.47
N GLN A 30 25.88 4.46 0.60
CA GLN A 30 25.33 5.81 0.34
C GLN A 30 25.87 6.85 1.32
N THR A 31 26.01 6.49 2.60
CA THR A 31 26.56 7.36 3.64
C THR A 31 28.06 7.63 3.39
N ALA A 32 28.81 6.64 2.89
CA ALA A 32 30.21 6.82 2.53
C ALA A 32 30.38 7.80 1.35
N VAL A 33 29.50 7.72 0.33
CA VAL A 33 29.53 8.69 -0.79
C VAL A 33 29.23 10.10 -0.27
N PHE A 34 28.24 10.25 0.62
CA PHE A 34 27.99 11.54 1.26
C PHE A 34 29.21 12.04 2.05
N ALA A 35 29.84 11.16 2.84
CA ALA A 35 31.05 11.53 3.59
C ALA A 35 32.17 11.99 2.68
N TYR A 36 32.37 11.32 1.53
CA TYR A 36 33.36 11.75 0.53
C TYR A 36 33.07 13.15 0.01
N ILE A 37 31.86 13.43 -0.49
CA ILE A 37 31.46 14.74 -1.01
C ILE A 37 31.49 15.82 0.07
N TRP A 38 31.13 15.44 1.33
CA TRP A 38 31.24 16.35 2.46
C TRP A 38 32.68 16.81 2.69
N TYR A 39 33.65 15.88 2.74
CA TYR A 39 35.06 16.21 2.99
C TYR A 39 35.74 16.88 1.81
N ASP A 40 35.37 16.52 0.59
CA ASP A 40 35.98 17.05 -0.63
C ASP A 40 35.49 18.45 -0.97
N TYR A 41 34.18 18.73 -0.77
CA TYR A 41 33.59 19.96 -1.25
C TYR A 41 32.96 20.82 -0.13
N TYR A 42 31.95 20.33 0.59
CA TYR A 42 31.13 21.19 1.46
C TYR A 42 31.86 21.63 2.72
N ARG A 43 32.71 20.82 3.31
CA ARG A 43 33.44 21.12 4.53
C ARG A 43 34.27 22.40 4.42
N GLY A 44 34.88 22.65 3.26
CA GLY A 44 35.74 23.82 3.01
C GLY A 44 34.95 25.13 2.77
N LEU A 45 33.63 25.00 2.51
CA LEU A 45 32.78 26.15 2.19
C LEU A 45 31.95 26.67 3.37
N ILE A 46 31.90 25.90 4.48
CA ILE A 46 31.11 26.28 5.65
C ILE A 46 31.77 27.48 6.35
N PHE A 47 30.93 28.45 6.70
CA PHE A 47 31.34 29.72 7.35
C PHE A 47 32.06 29.48 8.67
N GLU A 48 31.58 28.51 9.50
CA GLU A 48 32.25 28.07 10.73
C GLU A 48 32.59 26.58 10.61
N PRO A 49 33.85 26.22 10.27
CA PRO A 49 34.23 24.82 10.08
C PRO A 49 34.04 24.00 11.37
N PHE A 50 33.44 22.83 11.22
CA PHE A 50 33.30 21.93 12.36
C PHE A 50 34.65 21.39 12.82
N TRP A 51 34.83 21.29 14.12
CA TRP A 51 35.85 20.45 14.73
C TRP A 51 35.64 18.99 14.34
N ARG A 52 36.69 18.17 14.45
CA ARG A 52 36.70 16.77 14.02
C ARG A 52 35.41 15.99 14.33
N LYS A 53 34.86 16.15 15.57
CA LYS A 53 33.65 15.46 16.01
C LYS A 53 32.39 15.92 15.29
N GLY A 54 32.24 17.18 14.95
CA GLY A 54 31.07 17.73 14.28
C GLY A 54 30.85 17.14 12.87
N ASN A 55 31.93 16.90 12.11
CA ASN A 55 31.86 16.26 10.81
C ASN A 55 31.26 14.85 10.89
N TRP A 56 31.69 14.06 11.88
CA TRP A 56 31.16 12.69 12.07
C TRP A 56 29.70 12.69 12.50
N VAL A 57 29.29 13.67 13.33
CA VAL A 57 27.88 13.83 13.71
C VAL A 57 27.01 14.11 12.48
N LEU A 58 27.45 14.99 11.58
CA LEU A 58 26.69 15.29 10.37
C LEU A 58 26.56 14.06 9.46
N ILE A 59 27.64 13.29 9.28
CA ILE A 59 27.62 12.04 8.53
C ILE A 59 26.68 11.01 9.16
N ALA A 60 26.68 10.90 10.49
CA ALA A 60 25.78 10.01 11.22
C ALA A 60 24.32 10.44 11.07
N ILE A 61 24.03 11.74 11.13
CA ILE A 61 22.69 12.29 10.89
C ILE A 61 22.22 11.96 9.47
N TYR A 62 23.07 12.12 8.46
CA TYR A 62 22.77 11.70 7.10
C TYR A 62 22.37 10.23 7.04
N GLY A 63 23.17 9.35 7.64
CA GLY A 63 22.89 7.90 7.69
C GLY A 63 21.57 7.59 8.38
N LEU A 64 21.25 8.26 9.49
CA LEU A 64 19.99 8.10 10.20
C LEU A 64 18.79 8.53 9.35
N ILE A 65 18.87 9.68 8.69
CA ILE A 65 17.82 10.19 7.77
C ILE A 65 17.64 9.22 6.62
N ASN A 66 18.73 8.69 6.05
CA ASN A 66 18.68 7.70 4.97
C ASN A 66 17.98 6.40 5.43
N VAL A 67 18.32 5.87 6.61
CA VAL A 67 17.64 4.70 7.19
C VAL A 67 16.15 4.99 7.39
N LEU A 68 15.79 6.18 7.90
CA LEU A 68 14.42 6.57 8.14
C LEU A 68 13.60 6.55 6.83
N PHE A 69 14.04 7.28 5.80
CA PHE A 69 13.34 7.31 4.52
C PHE A 69 13.33 5.94 3.84
N SER A 70 14.44 5.19 3.88
CA SER A 70 14.50 3.84 3.30
C SER A 70 13.53 2.87 3.97
N ARG A 71 13.29 3.00 5.29
CA ARG A 71 12.26 2.24 6.01
C ARG A 71 10.85 2.69 5.67
N LEU A 72 10.61 4.00 5.58
CA LEU A 72 9.29 4.55 5.23
C LEU A 72 8.84 4.10 3.83
N TYR A 73 9.72 4.19 2.84
CA TYR A 73 9.45 3.70 1.48
C TYR A 73 9.51 2.18 1.34
N GLY A 74 10.00 1.47 2.36
CA GLY A 74 10.14 0.01 2.35
C GLY A 74 11.27 -0.52 1.48
N GLY A 75 12.26 0.31 1.09
CA GLY A 75 13.38 -0.06 0.21
C GLY A 75 14.32 -1.11 0.78
N LEU A 76 14.39 -1.24 2.13
CA LEU A 76 15.24 -2.22 2.80
C LEU A 76 14.61 -3.63 2.88
N LYS A 77 13.39 -3.83 2.37
CA LYS A 77 12.69 -5.12 2.37
C LYS A 77 13.17 -6.01 1.22
N VAL A 78 14.41 -6.48 1.28
CA VAL A 78 15.00 -7.39 0.29
C VAL A 78 14.16 -8.66 0.17
N GLY A 79 13.84 -9.05 -1.06
CA GLY A 79 13.06 -10.26 -1.35
C GLY A 79 11.53 -10.14 -1.15
N TYR A 80 11.02 -9.09 -0.50
CA TYR A 80 9.57 -8.87 -0.35
C TYR A 80 8.96 -8.15 -1.54
N LEU A 81 9.62 -7.14 -2.07
CA LEU A 81 9.14 -6.31 -3.17
C LEU A 81 9.71 -6.80 -4.52
N LYS A 82 9.05 -6.45 -5.63
CA LYS A 82 9.61 -6.61 -6.98
C LYS A 82 10.87 -5.73 -7.13
N ARG A 83 11.78 -6.06 -8.04
CA ARG A 83 13.02 -5.29 -8.29
C ARG A 83 12.75 -3.80 -8.54
N ILE A 84 11.80 -3.54 -9.43
CA ILE A 84 11.38 -2.18 -9.80
C ILE A 84 10.86 -1.41 -8.59
N ASP A 85 10.08 -2.07 -7.71
CA ASP A 85 9.54 -1.43 -6.50
C ASP A 85 10.63 -1.06 -5.50
N VAL A 86 11.65 -1.92 -5.36
CA VAL A 86 12.83 -1.64 -4.52
C VAL A 86 13.62 -0.47 -5.09
N PHE A 87 13.81 -0.44 -6.41
CA PHE A 87 14.47 0.67 -7.09
C PHE A 87 13.77 1.99 -6.82
N TYR A 88 12.46 2.10 -7.10
CA TYR A 88 11.71 3.33 -6.81
C TYR A 88 11.74 3.71 -5.32
N SER A 89 11.67 2.73 -4.42
CA SER A 89 11.71 2.98 -2.99
C SER A 89 13.04 3.59 -2.53
N LEU A 90 14.17 3.00 -2.94
CA LEU A 90 15.49 3.48 -2.56
C LEU A 90 15.82 4.80 -3.26
N THR A 91 15.47 4.95 -4.54
CA THR A 91 15.66 6.20 -5.30
C THR A 91 14.95 7.37 -4.65
N LEU A 92 13.65 7.20 -4.32
CA LEU A 92 12.89 8.25 -3.64
C LEU A 92 13.41 8.53 -2.24
N ALA A 93 13.81 7.49 -1.48
CA ALA A 93 14.41 7.66 -0.17
C ALA A 93 15.71 8.47 -0.26
N THR A 94 16.57 8.18 -1.23
CA THR A 94 17.83 8.89 -1.48
C THR A 94 17.58 10.35 -1.87
N ILE A 95 16.64 10.61 -2.78
CA ILE A 95 16.27 11.98 -3.18
C ILE A 95 15.77 12.76 -1.96
N CYS A 96 14.86 12.22 -1.17
CA CYS A 96 14.36 12.89 0.03
C CYS A 96 15.47 13.14 1.05
N THR A 97 16.35 12.17 1.27
CA THR A 97 17.52 12.32 2.16
C THR A 97 18.41 13.46 1.69
N ASN A 98 18.74 13.49 0.40
CA ASN A 98 19.64 14.50 -0.17
C ASN A 98 19.03 15.90 -0.13
N ILE A 99 17.73 16.05 -0.41
CA ILE A 99 17.01 17.31 -0.28
C ILE A 99 17.07 17.82 1.17
N VAL A 100 16.71 17.00 2.15
CA VAL A 100 16.75 17.37 3.57
C VAL A 100 18.17 17.75 3.99
N THR A 101 19.16 16.98 3.57
CA THR A 101 20.57 17.24 3.89
C THR A 101 21.08 18.52 3.23
N TYR A 102 20.67 18.79 1.98
CA TYR A 102 21.03 20.05 1.30
C TYR A 102 20.50 21.27 2.07
N PHE A 103 19.23 21.24 2.49
CA PHE A 103 18.67 22.32 3.32
C PHE A 103 19.37 22.41 4.68
N GLN A 104 19.72 21.28 5.31
CA GLN A 104 20.47 21.25 6.55
C GLN A 104 21.85 21.92 6.39
N ILE A 105 22.60 21.59 5.34
CA ILE A 105 23.90 22.20 5.06
C ILE A 105 23.75 23.70 4.76
N THR A 106 22.73 24.08 4.00
CA THR A 106 22.41 25.49 3.70
C THR A 106 22.12 26.30 4.96
N LEU A 107 21.34 25.72 5.92
CA LEU A 107 21.06 26.36 7.21
C LEU A 107 22.33 26.55 8.04
N ILE A 108 23.22 25.55 8.05
CA ILE A 108 24.49 25.61 8.76
C ILE A 108 25.40 26.69 8.15
N ASN A 109 25.41 26.81 6.82
CA ASN A 109 26.24 27.79 6.11
C ASN A 109 25.63 29.21 6.08
N ARG A 110 24.34 29.40 6.48
CA ARG A 110 23.56 30.66 6.40
C ARG A 110 23.25 31.13 4.99
N TRP A 111 23.81 30.55 3.93
CA TRP A 111 23.63 30.89 2.52
C TRP A 111 23.46 29.66 1.67
N PHE A 112 22.73 29.76 0.56
CA PHE A 112 22.57 28.68 -0.39
C PHE A 112 23.91 28.35 -1.07
N LEU A 113 24.36 27.13 -0.88
CA LEU A 113 25.54 26.60 -1.56
C LEU A 113 25.17 26.07 -2.95
N ARG A 114 26.17 25.89 -3.81
CA ARG A 114 25.95 25.34 -5.14
C ARG A 114 25.38 23.91 -5.01
N PRO A 115 24.24 23.59 -5.65
CA PRO A 115 23.60 22.28 -5.52
C PRO A 115 24.30 21.19 -6.36
N TRP A 116 25.22 21.56 -7.27
CA TRP A 116 25.82 20.65 -8.25
C TRP A 116 26.49 19.41 -7.63
N PRO A 117 27.33 19.51 -6.60
CA PRO A 117 27.95 18.32 -6.00
C PRO A 117 26.92 17.37 -5.36
N MET A 118 25.77 17.91 -4.88
CA MET A 118 24.69 17.08 -4.36
C MET A 118 23.98 16.31 -5.49
N ILE A 119 23.88 16.88 -6.67
CA ILE A 119 23.33 16.22 -7.87
C ILE A 119 24.27 15.10 -8.32
N GLU A 120 25.58 15.37 -8.43
CA GLU A 120 26.60 14.37 -8.76
C GLU A 120 26.57 13.20 -7.76
N MET A 121 26.53 13.51 -6.47
CA MET A 121 26.37 12.52 -5.41
C MET A 121 25.13 11.65 -5.63
N THR A 122 24.00 12.27 -5.95
CA THR A 122 22.73 11.55 -6.17
C THR A 122 22.83 10.61 -7.35
N LEU A 123 23.51 11.01 -8.44
CA LEU A 123 23.74 10.13 -9.60
C LEU A 123 24.64 8.93 -9.25
N ILE A 124 25.70 9.14 -8.48
CA ILE A 124 26.57 8.06 -8.00
C ILE A 124 25.77 7.08 -7.13
N GLN A 125 24.93 7.62 -6.24
CA GLN A 125 24.09 6.82 -5.37
C GLN A 125 23.04 6.00 -6.15
N PHE A 126 22.51 6.51 -7.27
CA PHE A 126 21.64 5.73 -8.15
C PHE A 126 22.36 4.53 -8.77
N VAL A 127 23.61 4.71 -9.20
CA VAL A 127 24.42 3.59 -9.70
C VAL A 127 24.62 2.54 -8.59
N ILE A 128 24.95 2.97 -7.37
CA ILE A 128 25.09 2.07 -6.22
C ILE A 128 23.79 1.29 -5.95
N ILE A 129 22.63 1.96 -6.01
CA ILE A 129 21.33 1.29 -5.84
C ILE A 129 21.13 0.20 -6.90
N LEU A 130 21.41 0.48 -8.17
CA LEU A 130 21.27 -0.49 -9.26
C LEU A 130 22.17 -1.71 -9.06
N VAL A 131 23.45 -1.50 -8.77
CA VAL A 131 24.43 -2.57 -8.50
C VAL A 131 24.00 -3.39 -7.29
N TRP A 132 23.57 -2.70 -6.22
CA TRP A 132 23.11 -3.37 -5.00
C TRP A 132 21.84 -4.21 -5.21
N ILE A 133 20.87 -3.73 -5.99
CA ILE A 133 19.65 -4.50 -6.32
C ILE A 133 20.01 -5.79 -7.05
N TRP A 134 20.95 -5.72 -7.98
CA TRP A 134 21.44 -6.90 -8.71
C TRP A 134 22.12 -7.90 -7.78
N GLY A 135 23.08 -7.44 -7.01
CA GLY A 135 23.86 -8.28 -6.08
C GLY A 135 23.01 -8.87 -4.96
N SER A 136 22.18 -8.04 -4.31
CA SER A 136 21.32 -8.50 -3.23
C SER A 136 20.29 -9.54 -3.69
N ARG A 137 19.76 -9.39 -4.92
CA ARG A 137 18.83 -10.36 -5.49
C ARG A 137 19.51 -11.70 -5.82
N TYR A 138 20.70 -11.65 -6.37
CA TYR A 138 21.48 -12.86 -6.66
C TYR A 138 21.75 -13.65 -5.37
N ILE A 139 22.19 -12.99 -4.31
CA ILE A 139 22.42 -13.60 -3.01
C ILE A 139 21.10 -14.12 -2.42
N TYR A 140 20.03 -13.31 -2.46
CA TYR A 140 18.72 -13.71 -1.94
C TYR A 140 18.16 -14.95 -2.66
N SER A 141 18.24 -15.02 -3.98
CA SER A 141 17.73 -16.17 -4.74
C SER A 141 18.47 -17.47 -4.45
N LYS A 142 19.77 -17.40 -4.13
CA LYS A 142 20.53 -18.58 -3.70
C LYS A 142 20.20 -19.01 -2.26
N LEU A 143 19.87 -18.07 -1.40
CA LEU A 143 19.54 -18.36 0.01
C LEU A 143 18.12 -18.87 0.20
N TYR A 144 17.17 -18.31 -0.55
CA TYR A 144 15.73 -18.60 -0.40
C TYR A 144 15.19 -19.24 -1.67
N GLN A 145 14.96 -20.53 -1.59
CA GLN A 145 14.17 -21.25 -2.59
C GLN A 145 12.68 -20.93 -2.42
N ALA A 146 11.90 -21.02 -3.50
CA ALA A 146 10.45 -20.88 -3.43
C ALA A 146 9.88 -21.97 -2.54
N ARG A 147 8.98 -21.57 -1.61
CA ARG A 147 8.35 -22.52 -0.69
C ARG A 147 7.19 -23.21 -1.36
N LYS A 148 7.13 -24.52 -1.22
CA LYS A 148 5.97 -25.34 -1.63
C LYS A 148 4.82 -25.09 -0.69
N LEU A 149 3.70 -24.59 -1.22
CA LEU A 149 2.54 -24.22 -0.45
C LEU A 149 1.31 -25.04 -0.86
N LEU A 150 0.55 -25.50 0.15
CA LEU A 150 -0.76 -26.11 0.01
C LEU A 150 -1.84 -25.05 0.28
N VAL A 151 -2.77 -24.88 -0.66
CA VAL A 151 -3.96 -24.02 -0.47
C VAL A 151 -5.13 -24.87 0.00
N ILE A 152 -5.66 -24.58 1.19
CA ILE A 152 -6.88 -25.18 1.74
C ILE A 152 -8.00 -24.16 1.59
N TYR A 153 -9.07 -24.52 0.90
CA TYR A 153 -10.15 -23.61 0.59
C TYR A 153 -11.52 -24.21 0.85
N GLY A 154 -12.52 -23.35 1.04
CA GLY A 154 -13.92 -23.70 1.18
C GLY A 154 -14.72 -23.23 -0.03
N ASP A 155 -15.84 -22.56 0.22
CA ASP A 155 -16.82 -22.22 -0.81
C ASP A 155 -16.28 -21.22 -1.86
N ARG A 156 -15.31 -20.37 -1.50
CA ARG A 156 -14.71 -19.41 -2.41
C ARG A 156 -13.49 -19.97 -3.12
N ASP A 157 -13.51 -19.98 -4.46
CA ASP A 157 -12.36 -20.44 -5.26
C ASP A 157 -11.10 -19.58 -5.01
N PRO A 158 -9.93 -20.20 -4.80
CA PRO A 158 -8.68 -19.51 -4.57
C PRO A 158 -7.99 -19.04 -5.86
N GLY A 159 -8.60 -19.15 -7.04
CA GLY A 159 -7.99 -18.86 -8.34
C GLY A 159 -7.33 -17.48 -8.43
N ASP A 160 -7.99 -16.45 -7.94
CA ASP A 160 -7.46 -15.09 -7.88
C ASP A 160 -6.22 -14.97 -6.97
N LEU A 161 -6.25 -15.62 -5.81
CA LEU A 161 -5.12 -15.66 -4.88
C LEU A 161 -3.94 -16.37 -5.53
N ILE A 162 -4.18 -17.53 -6.14
CA ILE A 162 -3.17 -18.34 -6.82
C ILE A 162 -2.53 -17.54 -7.95
N SER A 163 -3.33 -16.86 -8.77
CA SER A 163 -2.86 -15.98 -9.84
C SER A 163 -1.95 -14.86 -9.32
N LYS A 164 -2.38 -14.17 -8.25
CA LYS A 164 -1.59 -13.11 -7.58
C LYS A 164 -0.28 -13.65 -7.01
N MET A 165 -0.29 -14.82 -6.38
CA MET A 165 0.92 -15.43 -5.80
C MET A 165 1.86 -16.00 -6.87
N ASN A 166 1.34 -16.53 -7.96
CA ASN A 166 2.11 -16.99 -9.12
C ASN A 166 2.89 -15.87 -9.83
N SER A 167 2.46 -14.60 -9.67
CA SER A 167 3.27 -13.46 -10.12
C SER A 167 4.60 -13.33 -9.36
N ARG A 168 4.77 -14.08 -8.26
CA ARG A 168 5.94 -14.13 -7.39
C ARG A 168 6.45 -15.56 -7.18
N ARG A 169 6.62 -16.32 -8.29
CA ARG A 169 7.18 -17.68 -8.29
C ARG A 169 8.59 -17.77 -7.67
N ASP A 170 9.29 -16.64 -7.61
CA ASP A 170 10.56 -16.53 -6.91
C ASP A 170 10.46 -16.76 -5.40
N LYS A 171 9.26 -16.69 -4.83
CA LYS A 171 9.01 -16.77 -3.40
C LYS A 171 7.98 -17.83 -3.00
N TYR A 172 6.97 -18.02 -3.84
CA TYR A 172 5.84 -18.92 -3.58
C TYR A 172 5.69 -19.91 -4.72
N ASP A 173 5.65 -21.19 -4.38
CA ASP A 173 5.32 -22.29 -5.28
C ASP A 173 4.04 -22.96 -4.76
N ILE A 174 2.92 -22.67 -5.42
CA ILE A 174 1.64 -23.27 -5.06
C ILE A 174 1.56 -24.60 -5.77
N SER A 175 2.03 -25.65 -5.09
CA SER A 175 2.13 -27.01 -5.64
C SER A 175 0.90 -27.87 -5.35
N GLY A 176 -0.02 -27.43 -4.47
CA GLY A 176 -1.24 -28.17 -4.17
C GLY A 176 -2.42 -27.27 -3.78
N LYS A 177 -3.63 -27.74 -4.09
CA LYS A 177 -4.90 -27.19 -3.61
C LYS A 177 -5.81 -28.31 -3.13
N VAL A 178 -6.49 -28.10 -2.01
CA VAL A 178 -7.40 -29.09 -1.43
C VAL A 178 -8.65 -28.40 -0.89
N HIS A 179 -9.80 -28.93 -1.24
CA HIS A 179 -11.09 -28.48 -0.71
C HIS A 179 -11.35 -29.15 0.65
N ILE A 180 -12.05 -28.47 1.57
CA ILE A 180 -12.34 -28.97 2.92
C ILE A 180 -13.19 -30.26 2.95
N SER A 181 -13.91 -30.58 1.87
CA SER A 181 -14.71 -31.79 1.76
C SER A 181 -13.89 -33.08 1.76
N VAL A 182 -12.58 -33.03 1.48
CA VAL A 182 -11.70 -34.20 1.49
C VAL A 182 -11.57 -34.82 2.89
N GLY A 183 -11.84 -34.04 3.93
CA GLY A 183 -11.81 -34.48 5.32
C GLY A 183 -10.53 -34.11 6.07
N GLU A 184 -10.69 -33.88 7.38
CA GLU A 184 -9.61 -33.33 8.21
C GLU A 184 -8.35 -34.20 8.28
N LYS A 185 -8.55 -35.55 8.41
CA LYS A 185 -7.42 -36.48 8.56
C LYS A 185 -6.48 -36.45 7.35
N GLU A 186 -7.04 -36.41 6.16
CA GLU A 186 -6.27 -36.38 4.93
C GLU A 186 -5.61 -35.02 4.73
N ILE A 187 -6.32 -33.94 5.05
CA ILE A 187 -5.74 -32.59 5.01
C ILE A 187 -4.54 -32.46 5.97
N TYR A 188 -4.64 -33.02 7.20
CA TYR A 188 -3.52 -33.00 8.14
C TYR A 188 -2.33 -33.87 7.64
N ARG A 189 -2.56 -34.92 6.89
CA ARG A 189 -1.51 -35.69 6.23
C ARG A 189 -0.82 -34.87 5.18
N MET A 190 -1.60 -34.26 4.28
CA MET A 190 -1.07 -33.41 3.20
C MET A 190 -0.27 -32.21 3.74
N MET A 191 -0.72 -31.57 4.83
CA MET A 191 -0.02 -30.42 5.42
C MET A 191 1.44 -30.71 5.78
N LYS A 192 1.80 -31.97 6.07
CA LYS A 192 3.17 -32.37 6.45
C LYS A 192 4.13 -32.41 5.26
N GLU A 193 3.62 -32.51 4.04
CA GLU A 193 4.39 -32.65 2.79
C GLU A 193 4.79 -31.29 2.20
N TYR A 194 4.27 -30.17 2.78
CA TYR A 194 4.48 -28.81 2.29
C TYR A 194 5.24 -27.94 3.30
N ASP A 195 5.98 -26.94 2.78
CA ASP A 195 6.72 -25.99 3.60
C ASP A 195 5.81 -24.97 4.32
N GLY A 196 4.56 -24.88 3.87
CA GLY A 196 3.57 -24.02 4.48
C GLY A 196 2.18 -24.20 3.87
N VAL A 197 1.20 -23.66 4.57
CA VAL A 197 -0.22 -23.80 4.25
C VAL A 197 -0.86 -22.44 4.11
N ILE A 198 -1.74 -22.29 3.13
CA ILE A 198 -2.58 -21.10 2.95
C ILE A 198 -4.02 -21.54 3.29
N ILE A 199 -4.60 -20.93 4.31
CA ILE A 199 -5.99 -21.13 4.68
C ILE A 199 -6.82 -20.01 4.06
N TRP A 200 -7.63 -20.36 3.06
CA TRP A 200 -8.40 -19.40 2.27
C TRP A 200 -9.89 -19.51 2.55
N ASP A 201 -10.45 -18.45 3.09
CA ASP A 201 -11.89 -18.21 3.29
C ASP A 201 -12.68 -19.38 3.93
N LEU A 202 -12.14 -19.97 4.97
CA LEU A 202 -12.81 -21.04 5.72
C LEU A 202 -13.75 -20.50 6.82
N PRO A 203 -14.79 -21.26 7.20
CA PRO A 203 -15.56 -21.00 8.43
C PRO A 203 -14.64 -20.92 9.66
N ALA A 204 -14.96 -20.03 10.60
CA ALA A 204 -14.08 -19.71 11.73
C ALA A 204 -13.70 -20.92 12.59
N ASN A 205 -14.63 -21.84 12.83
CA ASN A 205 -14.42 -23.08 13.60
C ASN A 205 -13.37 -23.99 12.94
N ILE A 206 -13.49 -24.23 11.62
CA ILE A 206 -12.57 -25.08 10.83
C ILE A 206 -11.21 -24.40 10.72
N ARG A 207 -11.21 -23.10 10.37
CA ARG A 207 -10.01 -22.29 10.28
C ARG A 207 -9.17 -22.32 11.57
N ASN A 208 -9.82 -22.15 12.72
CA ASN A 208 -9.14 -22.15 14.01
C ASN A 208 -8.56 -23.54 14.36
N ARG A 209 -9.20 -24.64 13.94
CA ARG A 209 -8.64 -26.00 14.10
C ARG A 209 -7.36 -26.17 13.28
N TYR A 210 -7.39 -25.80 12.00
CA TYR A 210 -6.21 -25.87 11.14
C TYR A 210 -5.08 -24.94 11.61
N LEU A 211 -5.40 -23.72 12.07
CA LEU A 211 -4.42 -22.81 12.63
C LEU A 211 -3.73 -23.41 13.87
N LYS A 212 -4.49 -23.98 14.80
CA LYS A 212 -3.94 -24.66 15.99
C LYS A 212 -3.06 -25.86 15.60
N HIS A 213 -3.47 -26.65 14.60
CA HIS A 213 -2.67 -27.75 14.10
C HIS A 213 -1.34 -27.25 13.48
N CYS A 214 -1.38 -26.22 12.66
CA CYS A 214 -0.17 -25.61 12.09
C CYS A 214 0.76 -25.11 13.20
N PHE A 215 0.23 -24.45 14.21
CA PHE A 215 1.01 -23.94 15.34
C PHE A 215 1.66 -25.08 16.14
N ALA A 216 0.89 -26.12 16.48
CA ALA A 216 1.40 -27.29 17.22
C ALA A 216 2.51 -28.04 16.49
N HIS A 217 2.47 -28.05 15.14
CA HIS A 217 3.45 -28.76 14.32
C HIS A 217 4.51 -27.84 13.69
N SER A 218 4.55 -26.55 14.09
CA SER A 218 5.48 -25.55 13.54
C SER A 218 5.40 -25.41 12.02
N ILE A 219 4.21 -25.64 11.44
CA ILE A 219 3.93 -25.45 10.01
C ILE A 219 3.63 -23.98 9.78
N ARG A 220 4.29 -23.37 8.80
CA ARG A 220 4.03 -21.98 8.43
C ARG A 220 2.62 -21.83 7.84
N CYS A 221 1.81 -20.96 8.43
CA CYS A 221 0.43 -20.74 8.01
C CYS A 221 0.22 -19.30 7.51
N TYR A 222 -0.42 -19.17 6.36
CA TYR A 222 -0.90 -17.92 5.81
C TYR A 222 -2.42 -17.90 5.90
N LEU A 223 -2.99 -16.86 6.49
CA LEU A 223 -4.42 -16.72 6.71
C LEU A 223 -4.95 -15.49 5.97
N SER A 224 -6.10 -15.64 5.30
CA SER A 224 -6.92 -14.49 4.92
C SER A 224 -7.71 -14.03 6.15
N PRO A 225 -7.44 -12.82 6.69
CA PRO A 225 -8.15 -12.35 7.87
C PRO A 225 -9.62 -12.07 7.52
N LYS A 226 -10.53 -12.35 8.44
CA LYS A 226 -11.92 -11.90 8.42
C LYS A 226 -12.00 -10.50 9.06
N ILE A 227 -13.12 -9.81 8.89
CA ILE A 227 -13.33 -8.46 9.46
C ILE A 227 -13.13 -8.48 10.98
N SER A 228 -13.66 -9.50 11.67
CA SER A 228 -13.46 -9.69 13.11
C SER A 228 -11.99 -9.80 13.51
N ASP A 229 -11.18 -10.50 12.70
CA ASP A 229 -9.75 -10.64 12.98
C ASP A 229 -9.03 -9.29 12.85
N VAL A 230 -9.41 -8.49 11.84
CA VAL A 230 -8.84 -7.14 11.64
C VAL A 230 -9.16 -6.23 12.84
N ILE A 231 -10.40 -6.28 13.34
CA ILE A 231 -10.81 -5.54 14.54
C ILE A 231 -10.00 -5.98 15.76
N LEU A 232 -9.83 -7.31 15.95
CA LEU A 232 -9.04 -7.86 17.06
C LEU A 232 -7.56 -7.51 16.98
N MET A 233 -6.98 -7.33 15.79
CA MET A 233 -5.58 -6.90 15.63
C MET A 233 -5.31 -5.50 16.17
N GLY A 234 -6.30 -4.61 16.18
CA GLY A 234 -6.23 -3.27 16.76
C GLY A 234 -6.59 -3.20 18.25
N SER A 235 -6.99 -4.34 18.85
CA SER A 235 -7.44 -4.38 20.24
C SER A 235 -6.30 -4.18 21.23
N GLU A 236 -6.59 -3.47 22.30
CA GLU A 236 -5.67 -3.27 23.41
C GLU A 236 -5.62 -4.55 24.28
N ARG A 237 -4.43 -4.97 24.66
CA ARG A 237 -4.22 -6.11 25.54
C ARG A 237 -4.20 -5.60 26.98
N ILE A 238 -5.14 -6.05 27.78
CA ILE A 238 -5.20 -5.78 29.20
C ILE A 238 -5.18 -7.08 30.00
N HIS A 239 -4.77 -7.00 31.24
CA HIS A 239 -4.85 -8.12 32.18
C HIS A 239 -5.79 -7.70 33.31
N LEU A 240 -6.81 -8.49 33.52
CA LEU A 240 -7.69 -8.38 34.68
C LEU A 240 -7.33 -9.52 35.63
N PHE A 241 -6.55 -9.19 36.64
CA PHE A 241 -5.90 -10.17 37.52
C PHE A 241 -5.01 -11.12 36.71
N ASP A 242 -5.34 -12.40 36.66
CA ASP A 242 -4.65 -13.48 35.93
C ASP A 242 -5.26 -13.77 34.53
N THR A 243 -6.32 -13.06 34.17
CA THR A 243 -7.04 -13.28 32.93
C THR A 243 -6.62 -12.26 31.87
N PRO A 244 -6.04 -12.68 30.72
CA PRO A 244 -5.75 -11.81 29.60
C PRO A 244 -7.05 -11.48 28.85
N LEU A 245 -7.28 -10.18 28.59
CA LEU A 245 -8.44 -9.69 27.86
C LEU A 245 -8.00 -8.83 26.67
N LEU A 246 -8.83 -8.84 25.64
CA LEU A 246 -8.70 -7.96 24.47
C LEU A 246 -9.83 -6.92 24.51
N VAL A 247 -9.47 -5.65 24.53
CA VAL A 247 -10.43 -4.53 24.48
C VAL A 247 -10.44 -3.97 23.06
N ALA A 248 -11.52 -4.24 22.33
CA ALA A 248 -11.74 -3.63 21.03
C ALA A 248 -12.20 -2.17 21.19
N LYS A 249 -11.49 -1.22 20.59
CA LYS A 249 -11.85 0.19 20.63
C LYS A 249 -12.97 0.47 19.63
N ASN A 250 -14.07 1.05 20.12
CA ASN A 250 -15.24 1.33 19.28
C ASN A 250 -15.30 2.77 18.72
N MET A 251 -14.36 3.65 19.11
CA MET A 251 -14.50 5.09 18.96
C MET A 251 -13.70 5.74 17.82
N GLY A 252 -13.14 5.00 16.89
CA GLY A 252 -12.27 5.60 15.87
C GLY A 252 -11.01 6.23 16.49
N LEU A 253 -10.60 7.42 16.03
CA LEU A 253 -9.40 8.10 16.52
C LEU A 253 -9.63 8.83 17.84
N SER A 254 -8.64 8.82 18.76
CA SER A 254 -8.65 9.62 19.98
C SER A 254 -8.61 11.13 19.67
N ILE A 255 -8.90 11.97 20.66
CA ILE A 255 -8.91 13.43 20.49
C ILE A 255 -7.50 13.92 20.10
N GLU A 256 -6.46 13.39 20.74
CA GLU A 256 -5.07 13.75 20.45
C GLU A 256 -4.67 13.31 19.05
N GLN A 257 -5.09 12.12 18.65
CA GLN A 257 -4.86 11.61 17.29
C GLN A 257 -5.56 12.47 16.24
N ARG A 258 -6.80 12.89 16.49
CA ARG A 258 -7.57 13.80 15.61
C ARG A 258 -6.91 15.16 15.51
N ALA A 259 -6.41 15.72 16.63
CA ALA A 259 -5.73 17.01 16.67
C ALA A 259 -4.42 16.96 15.88
N ALA A 260 -3.55 15.97 16.14
CA ALA A 260 -2.30 15.78 15.43
C ALA A 260 -2.53 15.58 13.91
N LYS A 261 -3.53 14.76 13.56
CA LYS A 261 -3.93 14.54 12.18
C LYS A 261 -4.41 15.81 11.50
N ARG A 262 -5.26 16.59 12.19
CA ARG A 262 -5.77 17.86 11.66
C ARG A 262 -4.67 18.88 11.42
N LEU A 263 -3.70 18.98 12.34
CA LEU A 263 -2.55 19.85 12.18
C LEU A 263 -1.74 19.45 10.94
N LEU A 264 -1.45 18.15 10.75
CA LEU A 264 -0.77 17.64 9.56
C LEU A 264 -1.57 17.97 8.28
N ASP A 265 -2.88 17.75 8.29
CA ASP A 265 -3.77 18.04 7.18
C ASP A 265 -3.70 19.51 6.76
N ILE A 266 -3.79 20.44 7.72
CA ILE A 266 -3.73 21.89 7.46
C ILE A 266 -2.36 22.29 6.90
N ILE A 267 -1.27 21.86 7.53
CA ILE A 267 0.09 22.24 7.13
C ILE A 267 0.38 21.72 5.72
N VAL A 268 0.19 20.41 5.50
CA VAL A 268 0.56 19.78 4.22
C VAL A 268 -0.37 20.25 3.08
N SER A 269 -1.69 20.35 3.33
CA SER A 269 -2.62 20.83 2.30
C SER A 269 -2.41 22.32 2.00
N GLY A 270 -2.12 23.16 3.01
CA GLY A 270 -1.82 24.58 2.83
C GLY A 270 -0.57 24.80 1.97
N ILE A 271 0.54 24.11 2.31
CA ILE A 271 1.76 24.12 1.50
C ILE A 271 1.48 23.57 0.10
N GLY A 272 0.73 22.45 0.02
CA GLY A 272 0.37 21.84 -1.25
C GLY A 272 -0.44 22.77 -2.15
N ILE A 273 -1.40 23.53 -1.63
CA ILE A 273 -2.17 24.52 -2.38
C ILE A 273 -1.26 25.62 -2.91
N ILE A 274 -0.37 26.17 -2.08
CA ILE A 274 0.55 27.24 -2.49
C ILE A 274 1.47 26.74 -3.62
N VAL A 275 2.12 25.60 -3.44
CA VAL A 275 3.06 25.03 -4.41
C VAL A 275 2.37 24.60 -5.71
N ALA A 276 1.18 24.04 -5.62
CA ALA A 276 0.43 23.56 -6.78
C ALA A 276 -0.39 24.68 -7.46
N SER A 277 -0.55 25.86 -6.86
CA SER A 277 -1.41 26.93 -7.39
C SER A 277 -1.04 27.39 -8.81
N PRO A 278 0.24 27.55 -9.23
CA PRO A 278 0.56 27.92 -10.61
C PRO A 278 0.13 26.83 -11.60
N LEU A 279 0.37 25.56 -11.25
CA LEU A 279 -0.04 24.42 -12.06
C LEU A 279 -1.57 24.30 -12.12
N MET A 280 -2.25 24.50 -10.99
CA MET A 280 -3.72 24.48 -10.95
C MET A 280 -4.33 25.59 -11.81
N LEU A 281 -3.71 26.77 -11.88
CA LEU A 281 -4.14 27.85 -12.75
C LEU A 281 -4.00 27.47 -14.23
N ILE A 282 -2.86 26.90 -14.64
CA ILE A 282 -2.63 26.44 -16.00
C ILE A 282 -3.69 25.39 -16.39
N ILE A 283 -3.92 24.39 -15.53
CA ILE A 283 -4.94 23.34 -15.73
C ILE A 283 -6.32 23.97 -15.87
N ALA A 284 -6.66 24.93 -15.01
CA ALA A 284 -7.95 25.63 -15.06
C ALA A 284 -8.17 26.34 -16.39
N LEU A 285 -7.16 27.00 -16.91
CA LEU A 285 -7.19 27.65 -18.23
C LEU A 285 -7.35 26.60 -19.35
N CYS A 286 -6.57 25.53 -19.34
CA CYS A 286 -6.67 24.45 -20.34
C CYS A 286 -8.09 23.84 -20.38
N VAL A 287 -8.67 23.53 -19.21
CA VAL A 287 -10.03 22.98 -19.12
C VAL A 287 -11.07 24.00 -19.58
N LYS A 288 -10.89 25.29 -19.23
CA LYS A 288 -11.83 26.35 -19.61
C LYS A 288 -11.82 26.64 -21.10
N PHE A 289 -10.66 26.68 -21.73
CA PHE A 289 -10.53 26.98 -23.17
C PHE A 289 -10.94 25.79 -24.05
N TYR A 290 -10.92 24.56 -23.54
CA TYR A 290 -11.26 23.37 -24.34
C TYR A 290 -12.75 23.35 -24.75
N ASP A 291 -13.66 23.54 -23.78
CA ASP A 291 -15.11 23.42 -24.03
C ASP A 291 -15.96 24.50 -23.33
N ARG A 292 -15.32 25.55 -22.84
CA ARG A 292 -15.91 26.75 -22.19
C ARG A 292 -16.81 26.45 -20.96
N GLY A 293 -16.89 25.21 -20.52
CA GLY A 293 -17.72 24.81 -19.38
C GLY A 293 -17.08 25.11 -18.00
N PRO A 294 -17.67 24.60 -16.90
CA PRO A 294 -17.13 24.80 -15.55
C PRO A 294 -15.78 24.07 -15.38
N VAL A 295 -14.82 24.72 -14.73
CA VAL A 295 -13.46 24.17 -14.50
C VAL A 295 -13.47 23.09 -13.44
N ILE A 296 -14.24 23.32 -12.36
CA ILE A 296 -14.34 22.41 -11.21
C ILE A 296 -15.61 21.59 -11.31
N TYR A 297 -15.45 20.30 -11.23
CA TYR A 297 -16.52 19.32 -11.06
C TYR A 297 -16.67 19.02 -9.57
N ARG A 298 -17.94 19.02 -9.09
CA ARG A 298 -18.29 18.71 -7.71
C ARG A 298 -19.24 17.53 -7.67
N GLN A 299 -18.95 16.57 -6.78
CA GLN A 299 -19.79 15.40 -6.61
C GLN A 299 -19.98 15.08 -5.13
N GLU A 300 -21.19 14.68 -4.76
CA GLU A 300 -21.47 14.28 -3.38
C GLU A 300 -20.83 12.94 -3.03
N ARG A 301 -20.18 12.89 -1.88
CA ARG A 301 -19.49 11.75 -1.30
C ARG A 301 -19.75 11.70 0.19
N LEU A 302 -19.47 10.54 0.81
CA LEU A 302 -19.58 10.36 2.26
C LEU A 302 -18.21 10.49 2.94
N THR A 303 -18.22 11.14 4.13
CA THR A 303 -17.07 11.24 5.03
C THR A 303 -17.43 10.66 6.41
N GLU A 304 -16.67 10.99 7.46
CA GLU A 304 -16.86 10.52 8.83
C GLU A 304 -18.31 10.62 9.29
N GLY A 305 -18.81 9.55 9.92
CA GLY A 305 -20.20 9.46 10.40
C GLY A 305 -21.26 9.37 9.30
N GLY A 306 -20.86 9.15 8.04
CA GLY A 306 -21.79 9.12 6.90
C GLY A 306 -22.26 10.51 6.46
N ARG A 307 -21.60 11.58 6.90
CA ARG A 307 -21.91 12.96 6.51
C ARG A 307 -21.60 13.17 5.03
N PRO A 308 -22.57 13.71 4.23
CA PRO A 308 -22.30 14.05 2.84
C PRO A 308 -21.45 15.31 2.73
N PHE A 309 -20.54 15.35 1.75
CA PHE A 309 -19.75 16.53 1.37
C PHE A 309 -19.52 16.54 -0.15
N LYS A 310 -19.17 17.69 -0.71
CA LYS A 310 -18.89 17.85 -2.14
C LYS A 310 -17.41 17.77 -2.42
N ILE A 311 -16.94 16.64 -2.97
CA ILE A 311 -15.56 16.50 -3.42
C ILE A 311 -15.31 17.38 -4.64
N CYS A 312 -14.20 18.11 -4.65
CA CYS A 312 -13.77 18.99 -5.73
C CYS A 312 -12.72 18.31 -6.62
N LYS A 313 -12.93 18.33 -7.95
CA LYS A 313 -11.98 17.83 -8.95
C LYS A 313 -11.93 18.78 -10.15
N PHE A 314 -10.83 18.78 -10.89
CA PHE A 314 -10.88 19.35 -12.23
C PHE A 314 -11.76 18.50 -13.12
N ARG A 315 -12.56 19.16 -13.97
CA ARG A 315 -13.39 18.45 -14.93
C ARG A 315 -12.52 17.77 -15.98
N SER A 316 -12.63 16.46 -16.06
CA SER A 316 -11.91 15.61 -17.01
C SER A 316 -12.82 14.93 -18.05
N MET A 317 -14.15 15.14 -17.93
CA MET A 317 -15.17 14.60 -18.82
C MET A 317 -16.01 15.71 -19.42
N CYS A 318 -16.70 15.42 -20.55
CA CYS A 318 -17.64 16.35 -21.20
C CYS A 318 -18.78 16.77 -20.23
N VAL A 319 -19.36 17.96 -20.46
CA VAL A 319 -20.38 18.56 -19.56
C VAL A 319 -21.56 17.62 -19.28
N ASP A 320 -21.95 16.85 -20.29
CA ASP A 320 -23.15 15.98 -20.25
C ASP A 320 -22.86 14.51 -19.94
N SER A 321 -21.67 14.22 -19.40
CA SER A 321 -21.18 12.84 -19.22
C SER A 321 -22.02 11.95 -18.27
N GLU A 322 -22.84 12.52 -17.39
CA GLU A 322 -23.69 11.78 -16.44
C GLU A 322 -25.19 11.83 -16.75
N LYS A 323 -25.63 12.38 -17.91
CA LYS A 323 -27.06 12.41 -18.29
C LYS A 323 -27.72 11.03 -18.31
N ASN A 324 -26.93 9.98 -18.66
CA ASN A 324 -27.42 8.59 -18.74
C ASN A 324 -27.12 7.78 -17.46
N GLY A 325 -26.97 8.46 -16.32
CA GLY A 325 -26.65 7.84 -15.04
C GLY A 325 -25.15 7.69 -14.75
N ALA A 326 -24.84 7.46 -13.48
CA ALA A 326 -23.49 7.34 -12.99
C ALA A 326 -22.90 5.95 -13.34
N ARG A 327 -21.86 5.90 -14.18
CA ARG A 327 -21.13 4.68 -14.53
C ARG A 327 -19.65 4.79 -14.14
N LEU A 328 -19.01 3.67 -13.81
CA LEU A 328 -17.55 3.61 -13.66
C LEU A 328 -16.90 3.93 -15.01
N ALA A 329 -15.77 4.63 -14.99
CA ALA A 329 -15.06 4.94 -16.22
C ALA A 329 -14.26 3.73 -16.69
N SER A 330 -14.45 3.35 -17.98
CA SER A 330 -13.66 2.31 -18.65
C SER A 330 -12.34 2.86 -19.21
N LYS A 331 -11.44 1.96 -19.67
CA LYS A 331 -10.15 2.36 -20.26
C LYS A 331 -10.29 3.27 -21.49
N HIS A 332 -11.34 3.06 -22.28
CA HIS A 332 -11.63 3.79 -23.53
C HIS A 332 -12.93 4.61 -23.47
N ASP A 333 -13.24 5.18 -22.31
CA ASP A 333 -14.46 5.96 -22.10
C ASP A 333 -14.48 7.21 -22.99
N SER A 334 -15.42 7.25 -23.95
CA SER A 334 -15.58 8.36 -24.91
C SER A 334 -15.98 9.69 -24.27
N ARG A 335 -16.43 9.67 -23.00
CA ARG A 335 -16.78 10.86 -22.23
C ARG A 335 -15.55 11.65 -21.74
N ILE A 336 -14.36 11.03 -21.77
CA ILE A 336 -13.12 11.66 -21.28
C ILE A 336 -12.56 12.59 -22.36
N THR A 337 -12.38 13.87 -22.02
CA THR A 337 -11.76 14.84 -22.93
C THR A 337 -10.26 14.56 -23.13
N PRO A 338 -9.64 14.98 -24.25
CA PRO A 338 -8.18 14.85 -24.43
C PRO A 338 -7.36 15.45 -23.29
N VAL A 339 -7.72 16.65 -22.83
CA VAL A 339 -7.11 17.29 -21.65
C VAL A 339 -7.36 16.45 -20.40
N GLY A 340 -8.59 15.98 -20.21
CA GLY A 340 -8.99 15.12 -19.10
C GLY A 340 -8.23 13.81 -19.04
N ARG A 341 -7.86 13.22 -20.18
CA ARG A 341 -7.06 12.00 -20.25
C ARG A 341 -5.67 12.21 -19.66
N VAL A 342 -5.02 13.32 -19.99
CA VAL A 342 -3.71 13.67 -19.40
C VAL A 342 -3.84 13.91 -17.90
N LEU A 343 -4.87 14.66 -17.47
CA LEU A 343 -5.10 14.96 -16.06
C LEU A 343 -5.33 13.69 -15.24
N ARG A 344 -6.13 12.75 -15.73
CA ARG A 344 -6.42 11.48 -15.05
C ARG A 344 -5.22 10.55 -15.00
N ASN A 345 -4.44 10.45 -16.07
CA ASN A 345 -3.22 9.63 -16.10
C ASN A 345 -2.17 10.10 -15.09
N LEU A 346 -2.14 11.41 -14.83
CA LEU A 346 -1.22 12.03 -13.87
C LEU A 346 -1.88 12.33 -12.52
N HIS A 347 -3.15 11.95 -12.34
CA HIS A 347 -3.97 12.26 -11.15
C HIS A 347 -4.05 13.75 -10.79
N LEU A 348 -3.76 14.64 -11.76
CA LEU A 348 -3.81 16.09 -11.58
C LEU A 348 -5.25 16.61 -11.45
N ASP A 349 -6.23 15.84 -11.93
CA ASP A 349 -7.65 16.14 -11.73
C ASP A 349 -8.07 16.13 -10.25
N GLU A 350 -7.31 15.49 -9.38
CA GLU A 350 -7.59 15.40 -7.95
C GLU A 350 -6.96 16.51 -7.10
N LEU A 351 -6.11 17.38 -7.70
CA LEU A 351 -5.47 18.49 -6.97
C LEU A 351 -6.45 19.42 -6.23
N PRO A 352 -7.64 19.77 -6.76
CA PRO A 352 -8.59 20.60 -6.01
C PRO A 352 -9.12 19.97 -4.72
N GLN A 353 -8.94 18.67 -4.49
CA GLN A 353 -9.30 18.03 -3.23
C GLN A 353 -8.45 18.54 -2.05
N LEU A 354 -7.28 19.15 -2.32
CA LEU A 354 -6.49 19.81 -1.28
C LEU A 354 -7.30 20.89 -0.55
N PHE A 355 -8.23 21.57 -1.24
CA PHE A 355 -9.15 22.53 -0.60
C PHE A 355 -10.15 21.81 0.33
N ASN A 356 -10.68 20.63 -0.06
CA ASN A 356 -11.54 19.85 0.84
C ASN A 356 -10.78 19.40 2.09
N VAL A 357 -9.49 19.04 1.96
CA VAL A 357 -8.65 18.69 3.12
C VAL A 357 -8.41 19.92 4.00
N PHE A 358 -8.04 21.05 3.40
CA PHE A 358 -7.79 22.29 4.12
C PHE A 358 -9.02 22.79 4.88
N MET A 359 -10.21 22.71 4.30
CA MET A 359 -11.49 23.06 4.93
C MET A 359 -11.91 22.04 6.00
N GLY A 360 -11.42 20.79 5.93
CA GLY A 360 -11.69 19.74 6.92
C GLY A 360 -12.82 18.78 6.57
N ASP A 361 -13.34 18.81 5.35
CA ASP A 361 -14.29 17.82 4.84
C ASP A 361 -13.64 16.46 4.66
N MET A 362 -12.36 16.50 4.27
CA MET A 362 -11.48 15.34 4.07
C MET A 362 -10.24 15.44 4.94
N SER A 363 -9.46 14.37 4.95
CA SER A 363 -8.10 14.29 5.45
C SER A 363 -7.14 13.96 4.31
N LEU A 364 -5.85 14.17 4.47
CA LEU A 364 -4.83 13.69 3.54
C LEU A 364 -4.86 12.16 3.44
N VAL A 365 -4.94 11.48 4.59
CA VAL A 365 -4.94 10.02 4.67
C VAL A 365 -6.23 9.51 5.30
N GLY A 366 -6.87 8.54 4.64
CA GLY A 366 -8.10 7.92 5.10
C GLY A 366 -8.72 7.02 4.03
N PRO A 367 -9.85 6.37 4.33
CA PRO A 367 -10.60 5.62 3.33
C PRO A 367 -11.04 6.51 2.16
N ARG A 368 -10.92 6.01 0.92
CA ARG A 368 -11.36 6.77 -0.26
C ARG A 368 -12.85 7.07 -0.19
N PRO A 369 -13.31 8.33 -0.40
CA PRO A 369 -14.72 8.68 -0.31
C PRO A 369 -15.52 8.03 -1.43
N GLU A 370 -16.59 7.32 -1.07
CA GLU A 370 -17.50 6.66 -2.01
C GLU A 370 -18.82 7.42 -2.17
N ARG A 371 -19.54 7.19 -3.28
CA ARG A 371 -20.89 7.72 -3.51
C ARG A 371 -21.87 7.04 -2.54
N GLN A 372 -22.84 7.79 -2.05
CA GLN A 372 -23.87 7.25 -1.15
C GLN A 372 -24.62 6.04 -1.75
N THR A 373 -24.90 6.11 -3.05
CA THR A 373 -25.54 4.99 -3.78
C THR A 373 -24.72 3.71 -3.74
N LEU A 374 -23.40 3.80 -4.00
CA LEU A 374 -22.49 2.66 -3.95
C LEU A 374 -22.34 2.10 -2.52
N VAL A 375 -22.25 2.97 -1.51
CA VAL A 375 -22.17 2.53 -0.12
C VAL A 375 -23.42 1.76 0.26
N ARG A 376 -24.61 2.24 -0.12
CA ARG A 376 -25.87 1.53 0.13
C ARG A 376 -25.95 0.19 -0.59
N GLU A 377 -25.45 0.10 -1.82
CA GLU A 377 -25.38 -1.14 -2.58
C GLU A 377 -24.44 -2.15 -1.91
N TYR A 378 -23.22 -1.73 -1.56
CA TYR A 378 -22.25 -2.58 -0.89
C TYR A 378 -22.71 -3.04 0.51
N CYS A 379 -23.40 -2.19 1.26
CA CYS A 379 -23.95 -2.55 2.57
C CYS A 379 -25.07 -3.62 2.51
N LYS A 380 -25.72 -3.84 1.35
CA LYS A 380 -26.67 -4.95 1.18
C LYS A 380 -26.01 -6.32 1.26
N GLU A 381 -24.79 -6.45 0.73
CA GLU A 381 -24.03 -7.69 0.73
C GLU A 381 -22.99 -7.76 1.87
N ILE A 382 -22.45 -6.60 2.27
CA ILE A 382 -21.43 -6.46 3.30
C ILE A 382 -21.91 -5.38 4.28
N PRO A 383 -22.74 -5.71 5.28
CA PRO A 383 -23.28 -4.72 6.23
C PRO A 383 -22.19 -3.90 6.94
N GLU A 384 -21.01 -4.52 7.16
CA GLU A 384 -19.86 -3.90 7.80
C GLU A 384 -19.17 -2.84 6.92
N PHE A 385 -19.54 -2.71 5.64
CA PHE A 385 -18.90 -1.73 4.74
C PHE A 385 -19.02 -0.30 5.25
N TYR A 386 -20.01 -0.03 6.09
CA TYR A 386 -20.21 1.26 6.77
C TYR A 386 -19.12 1.56 7.82
N TYR A 387 -18.42 0.58 8.36
CA TYR A 387 -17.39 0.76 9.40
C TYR A 387 -16.23 1.65 8.93
N ARG A 388 -15.97 1.72 7.63
CA ARG A 388 -14.97 2.60 7.04
C ARG A 388 -15.22 4.09 7.28
N LEU A 389 -16.47 4.47 7.61
CA LEU A 389 -16.89 5.84 7.90
C LEU A 389 -16.63 6.25 9.36
N LYS A 390 -15.95 5.44 10.17
CA LYS A 390 -15.51 5.80 11.53
C LYS A 390 -14.45 6.92 11.55
N VAL A 391 -13.82 7.20 10.42
CA VAL A 391 -12.82 8.26 10.25
C VAL A 391 -13.12 9.08 9.00
N LYS A 392 -12.49 10.27 8.91
CA LYS A 392 -12.62 11.12 7.71
C LYS A 392 -12.14 10.42 6.45
N ALA A 393 -12.85 10.69 5.35
CA ALA A 393 -12.42 10.27 4.03
C ALA A 393 -11.06 10.90 3.68
N GLY A 394 -10.19 10.13 2.99
CA GLY A 394 -8.84 10.55 2.64
C GLY A 394 -8.64 10.83 1.15
N LEU A 395 -7.69 11.75 0.86
CA LEU A 395 -7.16 11.96 -0.48
C LEU A 395 -6.36 10.71 -0.90
N THR A 396 -5.54 10.18 -0.01
CA THR A 396 -4.92 8.87 -0.12
C THR A 396 -5.29 7.98 1.06
N GLY A 397 -4.96 6.69 1.02
CA GLY A 397 -5.29 5.77 2.10
C GLY A 397 -4.66 4.40 1.93
N TYR A 398 -4.79 3.58 2.95
CA TYR A 398 -4.18 2.25 3.00
C TYR A 398 -4.66 1.36 1.85
N ALA A 399 -5.96 1.37 1.55
CA ALA A 399 -6.52 0.63 0.42
C ALA A 399 -6.05 1.17 -0.95
N GLN A 400 -5.76 2.47 -1.06
CA GLN A 400 -5.23 3.08 -2.28
C GLN A 400 -3.75 2.74 -2.50
N VAL A 401 -2.98 2.63 -1.39
CA VAL A 401 -1.53 2.34 -1.44
C VAL A 401 -1.25 0.84 -1.63
N TYR A 402 -2.00 -0.03 -0.97
CA TYR A 402 -1.75 -1.48 -0.97
C TYR A 402 -2.75 -2.28 -1.79
N GLY A 403 -3.92 -1.72 -2.09
CA GLY A 403 -4.90 -2.31 -3.00
C GLY A 403 -4.49 -2.14 -4.46
N LYS A 404 -5.18 -2.86 -5.32
CA LYS A 404 -5.15 -2.69 -6.77
C LYS A 404 -6.51 -2.22 -7.25
N TYR A 405 -6.58 -1.81 -8.51
CA TYR A 405 -7.85 -1.37 -9.10
C TYR A 405 -8.96 -2.42 -9.00
N ASN A 406 -8.62 -3.71 -9.17
CA ASN A 406 -9.53 -4.86 -9.08
C ASN A 406 -9.69 -5.44 -7.66
N THR A 407 -9.31 -4.71 -6.60
CA THR A 407 -9.54 -5.13 -5.22
C THR A 407 -11.03 -5.15 -4.92
N THR A 408 -11.55 -6.29 -4.46
CA THR A 408 -12.98 -6.46 -4.13
C THR A 408 -13.41 -5.49 -3.02
N PRO A 409 -14.70 -5.09 -2.96
CA PRO A 409 -15.21 -4.25 -1.87
C PRO A 409 -14.92 -4.80 -0.48
N TYR A 410 -14.99 -6.12 -0.31
CA TYR A 410 -14.69 -6.82 0.93
C TYR A 410 -13.21 -6.69 1.34
N ASP A 411 -12.27 -6.89 0.40
CA ASP A 411 -10.84 -6.73 0.67
C ASP A 411 -10.47 -5.26 0.86
N LYS A 412 -11.14 -4.35 0.13
CA LYS A 412 -10.98 -2.90 0.31
C LYS A 412 -11.41 -2.47 1.72
N LEU A 413 -12.55 -2.98 2.20
CA LEU A 413 -13.00 -2.75 3.57
C LEU A 413 -11.96 -3.23 4.60
N LYS A 414 -11.42 -4.45 4.43
CA LYS A 414 -10.37 -4.96 5.33
C LYS A 414 -9.15 -4.04 5.37
N LEU A 415 -8.69 -3.55 4.22
CA LEU A 415 -7.57 -2.61 4.15
C LEU A 415 -7.88 -1.27 4.83
N ASP A 416 -9.10 -0.74 4.64
CA ASP A 416 -9.55 0.48 5.32
C ASP A 416 -9.63 0.27 6.84
N LEU A 417 -10.12 -0.89 7.30
CA LEU A 417 -10.16 -1.23 8.73
C LEU A 417 -8.75 -1.44 9.32
N PHE A 418 -7.82 -2.04 8.57
CA PHE A 418 -6.42 -2.10 8.99
C PHE A 418 -5.85 -0.72 9.30
N TYR A 419 -6.18 0.26 8.48
CA TYR A 419 -5.76 1.63 8.72
C TYR A 419 -6.42 2.21 9.99
N ILE A 420 -7.73 2.05 10.14
CA ILE A 420 -8.51 2.62 11.25
C ILE A 420 -8.04 2.04 12.59
N GLU A 421 -7.88 0.72 12.65
CA GLU A 421 -7.53 0.02 13.89
C GLU A 421 -6.04 0.18 14.28
N ASN A 422 -5.16 0.40 13.30
CA ASN A 422 -3.72 0.56 13.55
C ASN A 422 -3.23 2.00 13.30
N TYR A 423 -4.12 2.97 13.41
CA TYR A 423 -3.78 4.36 13.17
C TYR A 423 -2.58 4.82 14.02
N SER A 424 -1.63 5.48 13.37
CA SER A 424 -0.56 6.23 14.00
C SER A 424 -0.11 7.37 13.08
N PHE A 425 0.43 8.43 13.67
CA PHE A 425 1.00 9.55 12.90
C PHE A 425 2.10 9.07 11.92
N VAL A 426 2.91 8.11 12.35
CA VAL A 426 3.96 7.50 11.51
C VAL A 426 3.35 6.72 10.33
N LEU A 427 2.19 6.08 10.53
CA LEU A 427 1.47 5.40 9.45
C LEU A 427 0.96 6.39 8.42
N ASP A 428 0.40 7.53 8.84
CA ASP A 428 -0.03 8.59 7.91
C ASP A 428 1.15 9.11 7.09
N LEU A 429 2.27 9.45 7.75
CA LEU A 429 3.47 9.90 7.04
C LEU A 429 3.97 8.86 6.04
N LYS A 430 4.00 7.59 6.44
CA LYS A 430 4.36 6.48 5.55
C LYS A 430 3.43 6.37 4.34
N LEU A 431 2.11 6.48 4.53
CA LEU A 431 1.14 6.39 3.44
C LEU A 431 1.27 7.59 2.48
N LEU A 432 1.51 8.80 2.98
CA LEU A 432 1.81 9.97 2.16
C LEU A 432 3.06 9.75 1.30
N MET A 433 4.14 9.27 1.91
CA MET A 433 5.38 8.97 1.17
C MET A 433 5.16 7.87 0.13
N MET A 434 4.44 6.80 0.49
CA MET A 434 4.11 5.71 -0.43
C MET A 434 3.21 6.18 -1.59
N THR A 435 2.34 7.17 -1.37
CA THR A 435 1.51 7.75 -2.43
C THR A 435 2.36 8.39 -3.52
N VAL A 436 3.41 9.13 -3.14
CA VAL A 436 4.37 9.68 -4.11
C VAL A 436 4.99 8.57 -4.97
N LYS A 437 5.32 7.43 -4.37
CA LYS A 437 5.86 6.27 -5.10
C LYS A 437 4.87 5.72 -6.13
N ILE A 438 3.58 5.66 -5.79
CA ILE A 438 2.54 5.09 -6.66
C ILE A 438 2.35 5.90 -7.93
N PHE A 439 2.52 7.23 -7.91
CA PHE A 439 2.48 8.05 -9.12
C PHE A 439 3.47 7.62 -10.20
N PHE A 440 4.55 6.96 -9.82
CA PHE A 440 5.55 6.42 -10.77
C PHE A 440 5.25 4.97 -11.20
N GLN A 441 4.19 4.33 -10.67
CA GLN A 441 3.82 2.95 -10.99
C GLN A 441 2.58 2.90 -11.89
N LYS A 442 2.74 2.57 -13.16
CA LYS A 442 1.64 2.50 -14.17
C LYS A 442 0.54 1.48 -13.83
N GLU A 443 0.84 0.42 -13.07
CA GLU A 443 -0.11 -0.68 -12.77
C GLU A 443 -1.33 -0.26 -11.93
N VAL A 444 -1.32 0.91 -11.31
CA VAL A 444 -2.39 1.38 -10.39
C VAL A 444 -3.47 2.19 -11.13
N SER A 445 -3.18 2.70 -12.32
CA SER A 445 -4.05 3.64 -13.07
C SER A 445 -4.92 2.99 -14.13
N GLU A 446 -4.88 1.67 -14.31
CA GLU A 446 -5.65 0.98 -15.33
C GLU A 446 -7.14 0.87 -14.95
N GLY A 447 -8.04 1.38 -15.83
CA GLY A 447 -9.49 1.32 -15.66
C GLY A 447 -10.09 -0.10 -15.70
N VAL A 448 -11.39 -0.24 -15.38
CA VAL A 448 -12.14 -1.52 -15.45
C VAL A 448 -12.21 -2.01 -16.90
N ASN A 449 -12.29 -3.33 -17.10
CA ASN A 449 -12.63 -3.91 -18.40
C ASN A 449 -14.05 -3.45 -18.82
N ASP A 450 -14.27 -3.24 -20.12
CA ASP A 450 -15.48 -2.58 -20.66
C ASP A 450 -16.80 -3.28 -20.28
N ASN A 451 -16.74 -4.54 -19.83
CA ASN A 451 -17.91 -5.33 -19.43
C ASN A 451 -18.23 -5.30 -17.91
N GLN A 452 -17.42 -4.61 -17.08
CA GLN A 452 -17.65 -4.53 -15.65
C GLN A 452 -18.42 -3.27 -15.27
N THR A 453 -19.68 -3.41 -14.92
CA THR A 453 -20.51 -2.30 -14.42
C THR A 453 -20.40 -2.06 -12.92
N ASN A 454 -20.06 -3.09 -12.12
CA ASN A 454 -19.91 -3.02 -10.66
C ASN A 454 -18.75 -3.91 -10.20
N ALA A 455 -18.00 -3.47 -9.17
CA ALA A 455 -16.93 -4.24 -8.56
C ALA A 455 -17.41 -5.52 -7.81
N LEU A 456 -18.73 -5.66 -7.63
CA LEU A 456 -19.37 -6.84 -7.04
C LEU A 456 -19.54 -8.00 -8.01
N LYS A 457 -19.58 -7.77 -9.33
CA LYS A 457 -19.82 -8.84 -10.33
C LYS A 457 -18.69 -9.88 -10.42
N ASP A 458 -17.50 -9.57 -9.91
CA ASP A 458 -16.39 -10.54 -9.83
C ASP A 458 -16.43 -11.40 -8.54
N SER A 459 -17.35 -11.14 -7.64
CA SER A 459 -17.53 -11.91 -6.39
C SER A 459 -18.69 -12.91 -6.45
N VAL A 460 -19.45 -12.92 -7.54
CA VAL A 460 -20.57 -13.84 -7.74
C VAL A 460 -20.09 -15.06 -8.54
N ASP A 461 -20.06 -16.16 -7.83
CA ASP A 461 -19.90 -17.56 -8.17
C ASP A 461 -19.88 -17.98 -9.65
N PRO A 462 -18.80 -18.66 -10.09
CA PRO A 462 -18.86 -19.52 -11.26
C PRO A 462 -19.77 -20.78 -11.03
N VAL A 463 -20.23 -21.01 -9.83
CA VAL A 463 -21.12 -22.14 -9.50
C VAL A 463 -22.55 -21.95 -10.03
N LYS A 464 -23.01 -20.69 -10.22
CA LYS A 464 -24.34 -20.46 -10.83
C LYS A 464 -24.41 -20.71 -12.34
N GLU A 465 -23.30 -20.59 -13.05
CA GLU A 465 -23.26 -20.93 -14.50
C GLU A 465 -23.22 -22.44 -14.77
N LEU A 466 -22.86 -23.27 -13.78
CA LEU A 466 -22.87 -24.73 -13.91
C LEU A 466 -24.20 -25.37 -13.49
N SER A 467 -25.07 -24.66 -12.77
CA SER A 467 -26.40 -25.15 -12.37
C SER A 467 -27.50 -24.83 -13.39
N GLU A 468 -27.21 -23.99 -14.39
CA GLU A 468 -28.14 -23.71 -15.50
C GLU A 468 -27.86 -24.51 -16.78
N LYS A 469 -26.88 -25.41 -16.78
CA LYS A 469 -26.77 -26.45 -17.81
C LYS A 469 -27.64 -27.61 -17.37
N GLU A 470 -28.79 -27.72 -18.01
CA GLU A 470 -29.75 -28.80 -17.88
C GLU A 470 -29.06 -30.18 -17.87
N PRO A 471 -29.60 -31.16 -17.08
CA PRO A 471 -29.12 -32.54 -17.13
C PRO A 471 -29.40 -33.10 -18.55
N VAL A 472 -28.34 -33.46 -19.25
CA VAL A 472 -28.45 -34.26 -20.46
C VAL A 472 -29.04 -35.59 -20.08
N ASP A 473 -30.25 -35.86 -20.54
CA ASP A 473 -30.98 -37.11 -20.40
C ASP A 473 -30.15 -38.28 -20.95
N PRO A 474 -29.95 -39.37 -20.24
CA PRO A 474 -29.14 -40.49 -20.72
C PRO A 474 -29.93 -41.52 -21.55
N GLU A 475 -31.09 -41.20 -22.07
CA GLU A 475 -31.86 -42.09 -22.94
C GLU A 475 -31.91 -41.60 -24.41
N GLU A 476 -30.86 -41.86 -25.17
CA GLU A 476 -30.90 -42.04 -26.65
C GLU A 476 -29.61 -42.69 -27.11
N LYS A 477 -29.50 -44.00 -26.92
CA LYS A 477 -28.71 -44.88 -27.80
C LYS A 477 -29.37 -46.28 -27.78
N GLU A 478 -30.27 -46.50 -28.67
CA GLU A 478 -30.37 -47.76 -29.40
C GLU A 478 -29.69 -47.65 -30.74
#